data_15beb856da8914c188267af433f9aed3
#
_entry.id   15beb856da8914c188267af433f9aed3
#
_cell.length_a   1.000
_cell.length_b   1.000
_cell.length_c   1.000
_cell.angle_alpha   90.00
_cell.angle_beta   90.00
_cell.angle_gamma   90.00
#
_symmetry.space_group_name_H-M   'P 1'
#
loop_
_entity.id
_entity.type
_entity.pdbx_description
1 polymer ?
#
loop_
_entity_poly.entity_id
_entity_poly.type
_entity_poly.pdbx_seq_one_letter_code
_entity_poly.pdbx_strand_id
1 'polypeptide(L)'
;MKKTLAILALGLTAIAGHAATPLWMRDVQISPDGTEIAFCYKGDIYKVPAKGGTATQLTTQESYECTPIWSPDGKQIAFASDRYGNFDVFVMPADGGTAQRLTTHSTGEIPSTFTPDGKYILFSASIQDPASSALFPTSAMTELYKVPATGGRTEQVLGTPAEAVCFDKAGHQFLYQDRKGFEDEWRKHHTSSITRDIWLYDAKTGIHTNLTDRAGEDRNPVLSPDGRTVYFLSERNGGSFNVYAFPLAQPREVKPITSFKTHPVRFLSMSDGETLCYSYDGEIYTQQPDATPKKVAIELVRDDRPQFANLQSSDGATSAVVSPDGKQIAFTLRGEVFVTSADYATTKQVTHTPAREAGLSFATDNRTLAYASERGGNWQLYLAKIARKEDPNFPNATLIEEEVLLPSTTVERAYPQFSPDGKELAFIEDRIRLMVLNLETKKVRQITDGSTWYSTGGGFDYAWSPDGKWFTLEFTGNKHDPYSDIGLVSAEGGKDIINLTNSGYMSGYPHFALDGNAILFTTERYGMRAHASWGSLNDAMLVFLNQDAYDKYCLSKEDYELRKELEKEQKKSAGKDTLSLIHISEPTRPY
;
A
#
# COMPACT_ATOMS: atom_id res chain seq x y z
N MET A 1 -0.58 -45.17 -62.07
CA MET A 1 -0.63 -43.78 -61.63
C MET A 1 -1.66 -43.66 -60.51
N LYS A 2 -1.25 -43.78 -59.29
CA LYS A 2 -2.11 -43.60 -58.11
C LYS A 2 -1.85 -42.21 -57.52
N LYS A 3 -2.82 -41.32 -57.57
CA LYS A 3 -2.74 -39.99 -56.94
C LYS A 3 -3.13 -40.12 -55.45
N THR A 4 -2.19 -39.88 -54.56
CA THR A 4 -2.41 -39.80 -53.13
C THR A 4 -2.87 -38.39 -52.80
N LEU A 5 -4.11 -38.26 -52.29
CA LEU A 5 -4.67 -37.01 -51.76
C LEU A 5 -4.17 -36.85 -50.31
N ALA A 6 -3.34 -35.86 -50.06
CA ALA A 6 -2.98 -35.47 -48.68
C ALA A 6 -4.03 -34.49 -48.16
N ILE A 7 -4.79 -34.91 -47.16
CA ILE A 7 -5.73 -34.07 -46.45
C ILE A 7 -4.92 -33.34 -45.34
N LEU A 8 -4.76 -32.03 -45.53
CA LEU A 8 -4.19 -31.14 -44.52
C LEU A 8 -5.26 -30.86 -43.46
N ALA A 9 -5.19 -31.50 -42.31
CA ALA A 9 -6.02 -31.17 -41.18
C ALA A 9 -5.47 -29.88 -40.53
N LEU A 10 -6.08 -28.73 -40.82
CA LEU A 10 -5.87 -27.52 -40.04
C LEU A 10 -6.51 -27.75 -38.65
N GLY A 11 -5.68 -27.99 -37.67
CA GLY A 11 -6.09 -27.92 -36.26
C GLY A 11 -6.42 -26.47 -35.90
N LEU A 12 -7.71 -26.16 -35.76
CA LEU A 12 -8.14 -24.99 -35.01
C LEU A 12 -7.71 -25.18 -33.55
N THR A 13 -6.55 -24.64 -33.20
CA THR A 13 -6.29 -24.34 -31.78
C THR A 13 -7.21 -23.20 -31.39
N ALA A 14 -8.28 -23.52 -30.68
CA ALA A 14 -9.04 -22.53 -29.97
C ALA A 14 -8.05 -21.83 -29.03
N ILE A 15 -7.77 -20.56 -29.28
CA ILE A 15 -7.13 -19.68 -28.31
C ILE A 15 -8.20 -19.50 -27.22
N ALA A 16 -8.17 -20.40 -26.22
CA ALA A 16 -8.88 -20.16 -24.98
C ALA A 16 -8.22 -18.92 -24.38
N GLY A 17 -8.90 -17.79 -24.45
CA GLY A 17 -8.54 -16.62 -23.69
C GLY A 17 -8.41 -17.09 -22.23
N HIS A 18 -7.22 -17.06 -21.69
CA HIS A 18 -7.01 -17.38 -20.28
C HIS A 18 -7.66 -16.24 -19.50
N ALA A 19 -8.80 -16.53 -18.88
CA ALA A 19 -9.34 -15.66 -17.85
C ALA A 19 -8.26 -15.51 -16.78
N ALA A 20 -7.86 -14.27 -16.49
CA ALA A 20 -6.84 -14.04 -15.48
C ALA A 20 -7.36 -14.53 -14.13
N THR A 21 -6.56 -15.34 -13.43
CA THR A 21 -6.85 -15.69 -12.04
C THR A 21 -6.62 -14.44 -11.19
N PRO A 22 -7.64 -13.88 -10.54
CA PRO A 22 -7.47 -12.68 -9.73
C PRO A 22 -6.63 -12.99 -8.49
N LEU A 23 -5.72 -12.07 -8.15
CA LEU A 23 -4.95 -12.09 -6.90
C LEU A 23 -5.32 -10.87 -6.05
N TRP A 24 -5.12 -10.99 -4.74
CA TRP A 24 -5.41 -9.91 -3.78
C TRP A 24 -6.90 -9.59 -3.65
N MET A 25 -7.72 -10.62 -3.72
CA MET A 25 -9.13 -10.52 -3.35
C MET A 25 -9.25 -10.26 -1.85
N ARG A 26 -10.03 -9.24 -1.47
CA ARG A 26 -10.14 -8.73 -0.10
C ARG A 26 -11.58 -8.72 0.40
N ASP A 27 -11.75 -8.48 1.69
CA ASP A 27 -13.04 -8.27 2.35
C ASP A 27 -14.06 -9.38 2.01
N VAL A 28 -13.60 -10.60 2.17
CA VAL A 28 -14.33 -11.80 1.73
C VAL A 28 -15.47 -12.11 2.69
N GLN A 29 -16.69 -12.22 2.17
CA GLN A 29 -17.90 -12.52 2.95
C GLN A 29 -18.76 -13.60 2.26
N ILE A 30 -18.96 -14.72 2.93
CA ILE A 30 -19.88 -15.75 2.47
C ILE A 30 -21.34 -15.35 2.78
N SER A 31 -22.27 -15.63 1.86
CA SER A 31 -23.71 -15.39 2.08
C SER A 31 -24.25 -16.24 3.25
N PRO A 32 -25.32 -15.79 3.93
CA PRO A 32 -25.92 -16.56 5.04
C PRO A 32 -26.28 -18.00 4.66
N ASP A 33 -26.78 -18.22 3.45
CA ASP A 33 -27.14 -19.55 2.94
C ASP A 33 -25.93 -20.38 2.45
N GLY A 34 -24.72 -19.78 2.43
CA GLY A 34 -23.48 -20.44 2.04
C GLY A 34 -23.32 -20.68 0.55
N THR A 35 -24.15 -20.10 -0.30
CA THR A 35 -24.17 -20.37 -1.75
C THR A 35 -23.29 -19.41 -2.56
N GLU A 36 -23.06 -18.20 -2.07
CA GLU A 36 -22.32 -17.15 -2.75
C GLU A 36 -21.25 -16.50 -1.83
N ILE A 37 -20.26 -15.90 -2.44
CA ILE A 37 -19.20 -15.16 -1.75
C ILE A 37 -19.11 -13.77 -2.39
N ALA A 38 -19.25 -12.71 -1.59
CA ALA A 38 -18.93 -11.34 -1.97
C ALA A 38 -17.47 -11.03 -1.60
N PHE A 39 -16.79 -10.27 -2.44
CA PHE A 39 -15.41 -9.87 -2.21
C PHE A 39 -15.06 -8.58 -2.96
N CYS A 40 -13.98 -7.93 -2.54
CA CYS A 40 -13.45 -6.75 -3.23
C CYS A 40 -12.28 -7.14 -4.12
N TYR A 41 -12.29 -6.57 -5.32
CA TYR A 41 -11.17 -6.69 -6.25
C TYR A 41 -11.00 -5.39 -7.04
N LYS A 42 -9.80 -4.79 -6.96
CA LYS A 42 -9.43 -3.52 -7.65
C LYS A 42 -10.41 -2.37 -7.40
N GLY A 43 -10.98 -2.29 -6.22
CA GLY A 43 -11.88 -1.21 -5.82
C GLY A 43 -13.35 -1.42 -6.18
N ASP A 44 -13.70 -2.58 -6.72
CA ASP A 44 -15.08 -2.98 -7.00
C ASP A 44 -15.51 -4.18 -6.18
N ILE A 45 -16.81 -4.31 -5.96
CA ILE A 45 -17.42 -5.48 -5.32
C ILE A 45 -17.83 -6.49 -6.38
N TYR A 46 -17.42 -7.71 -6.16
CA TYR A 46 -17.75 -8.88 -6.97
C TYR A 46 -18.48 -9.92 -6.14
N LYS A 47 -19.21 -10.79 -6.86
CA LYS A 47 -19.91 -11.94 -6.32
C LYS A 47 -19.56 -13.19 -7.12
N VAL A 48 -19.35 -14.32 -6.45
CA VAL A 48 -19.05 -15.61 -7.08
C VAL A 48 -19.77 -16.74 -6.34
N PRO A 49 -20.20 -17.82 -7.02
CA PRO A 49 -20.68 -19.01 -6.32
C PRO A 49 -19.63 -19.58 -5.35
N ALA A 50 -20.03 -19.99 -4.16
CA ALA A 50 -19.10 -20.52 -3.13
C ALA A 50 -18.32 -21.77 -3.59
N LYS A 51 -18.83 -22.50 -4.60
CA LYS A 51 -18.15 -23.62 -5.26
C LYS A 51 -17.13 -23.20 -6.32
N GLY A 52 -17.04 -21.91 -6.63
CA GLY A 52 -16.19 -21.33 -7.68
C GLY A 52 -16.92 -21.15 -9.00
N GLY A 53 -16.24 -20.55 -9.97
CA GLY A 53 -16.74 -20.24 -11.30
C GLY A 53 -16.50 -18.77 -11.66
N THR A 54 -17.28 -18.26 -12.59
CA THR A 54 -17.20 -16.88 -13.06
C THR A 54 -17.78 -15.93 -12.01
N ALA A 55 -17.02 -14.93 -11.62
CA ALA A 55 -17.46 -13.86 -10.73
C ALA A 55 -18.22 -12.78 -11.51
N THR A 56 -19.26 -12.24 -10.90
CA THR A 56 -20.06 -11.12 -11.40
C THR A 56 -19.63 -9.84 -10.69
N GLN A 57 -19.29 -8.81 -11.44
CA GLN A 57 -19.03 -7.47 -10.91
C GLN A 57 -20.37 -6.81 -10.54
N LEU A 58 -20.49 -6.34 -9.29
CA LEU A 58 -21.71 -5.72 -8.76
C LEU A 58 -21.65 -4.19 -8.77
N THR A 59 -20.45 -3.63 -8.61
CA THR A 59 -20.20 -2.17 -8.67
C THR A 59 -19.36 -1.84 -9.89
N THR A 60 -19.63 -0.69 -10.50
CA THR A 60 -18.97 -0.22 -11.73
C THR A 60 -18.69 1.29 -11.67
N GLN A 61 -18.78 1.87 -10.49
CA GLN A 61 -18.46 3.29 -10.27
C GLN A 61 -16.93 3.46 -10.27
N GLU A 62 -16.50 4.66 -10.63
CA GLU A 62 -15.08 5.04 -10.64
C GLU A 62 -14.54 5.34 -9.23
N SER A 63 -15.21 4.89 -8.22
CA SER A 63 -14.88 4.99 -6.79
C SER A 63 -14.24 3.71 -6.28
N TYR A 64 -13.76 3.75 -5.06
CA TYR A 64 -13.27 2.57 -4.35
C TYR A 64 -14.37 2.03 -3.45
N GLU A 65 -14.80 0.80 -3.69
CA GLU A 65 -15.74 0.07 -2.84
C GLU A 65 -15.03 -1.03 -2.06
N CYS A 66 -15.38 -1.17 -0.78
CA CYS A 66 -14.80 -2.19 0.10
C CYS A 66 -15.79 -2.67 1.17
N THR A 67 -15.37 -3.67 1.92
CA THR A 67 -16.07 -4.23 3.09
C THR A 67 -17.54 -4.59 2.79
N PRO A 68 -17.82 -5.44 1.78
CA PRO A 68 -19.18 -5.92 1.53
C PRO A 68 -19.66 -6.79 2.69
N ILE A 69 -20.89 -6.58 3.15
CA ILE A 69 -21.56 -7.39 4.17
C ILE A 69 -22.97 -7.78 3.69
N TRP A 70 -23.37 -9.02 3.93
CA TRP A 70 -24.67 -9.53 3.55
C TRP A 70 -25.76 -9.19 4.57
N SER A 71 -26.96 -8.87 4.07
CA SER A 71 -28.15 -8.86 4.95
C SER A 71 -28.45 -10.28 5.43
N PRO A 72 -29.13 -10.46 6.61
CA PRO A 72 -29.46 -11.78 7.14
C PRO A 72 -30.30 -12.66 6.21
N ASP A 73 -31.12 -12.05 5.35
CA ASP A 73 -31.94 -12.75 4.35
C ASP A 73 -31.22 -12.98 3.01
N GLY A 74 -29.94 -12.55 2.91
CA GLY A 74 -29.12 -12.71 1.70
C GLY A 74 -29.54 -11.83 0.51
N LYS A 75 -30.50 -10.89 0.67
CA LYS A 75 -31.05 -10.13 -0.46
C LYS A 75 -30.38 -8.78 -0.71
N GLN A 76 -29.59 -8.30 0.24
CA GLN A 76 -28.88 -7.03 0.14
C GLN A 76 -27.41 -7.21 0.52
N ILE A 77 -26.58 -6.34 -0.04
CA ILE A 77 -25.17 -6.14 0.34
C ILE A 77 -25.01 -4.68 0.73
N ALA A 78 -24.52 -4.44 1.97
CA ALA A 78 -24.02 -3.13 2.34
C ALA A 78 -22.51 -3.10 2.19
N PHE A 79 -21.94 -1.93 1.91
CA PHE A 79 -20.52 -1.75 1.64
C PHE A 79 -20.10 -0.30 1.89
N ALA A 80 -18.80 -0.06 2.01
CA ALA A 80 -18.24 1.28 2.02
C ALA A 80 -17.86 1.71 0.61
N SER A 81 -18.09 2.99 0.29
CA SER A 81 -17.67 3.60 -0.99
C SER A 81 -17.25 5.05 -0.79
N ASP A 82 -16.15 5.45 -1.45
CA ASP A 82 -15.60 6.80 -1.41
C ASP A 82 -16.11 7.71 -2.55
N ARG A 83 -17.19 7.34 -3.23
CA ARG A 83 -17.75 8.06 -4.40
C ARG A 83 -18.17 9.51 -4.15
N TYR A 84 -18.23 9.93 -2.89
CA TYR A 84 -18.50 11.31 -2.48
C TYR A 84 -17.34 11.96 -1.72
N GLY A 85 -16.11 11.40 -1.85
CA GLY A 85 -14.86 11.98 -1.33
C GLY A 85 -14.31 11.32 -0.08
N ASN A 86 -15.14 10.61 0.71
CA ASN A 86 -14.75 9.76 1.83
C ASN A 86 -15.64 8.52 1.87
N PHE A 87 -15.24 7.51 2.63
CA PHE A 87 -16.03 6.29 2.76
C PHE A 87 -17.34 6.54 3.49
N ASP A 88 -18.44 6.28 2.82
CA ASP A 88 -19.79 6.24 3.37
C ASP A 88 -20.36 4.82 3.27
N VAL A 89 -21.38 4.53 4.08
CA VAL A 89 -22.12 3.28 4.02
C VAL A 89 -23.17 3.34 2.91
N PHE A 90 -23.13 2.36 2.02
CA PHE A 90 -24.10 2.14 0.95
C PHE A 90 -24.77 0.79 1.13
N VAL A 91 -25.94 0.63 0.52
CA VAL A 91 -26.66 -0.64 0.39
C VAL A 91 -27.19 -0.83 -1.01
N MET A 92 -27.15 -2.05 -1.54
CA MET A 92 -27.69 -2.42 -2.85
C MET A 92 -28.34 -3.81 -2.80
N PRO A 93 -29.19 -4.18 -3.78
CA PRO A 93 -29.62 -5.57 -3.95
C PRO A 93 -28.42 -6.50 -4.12
N ALA A 94 -28.51 -7.73 -3.62
CA ALA A 94 -27.44 -8.73 -3.71
C ALA A 94 -27.09 -9.15 -5.15
N ASP A 95 -28.02 -8.96 -6.08
CA ASP A 95 -27.81 -9.22 -7.51
C ASP A 95 -27.28 -7.99 -8.28
N GLY A 96 -26.89 -6.94 -7.56
CA GLY A 96 -26.44 -5.68 -8.14
C GLY A 96 -27.61 -4.72 -8.41
N GLY A 97 -27.28 -3.56 -8.94
CA GLY A 97 -28.23 -2.48 -9.22
C GLY A 97 -27.81 -1.16 -8.57
N THR A 98 -28.73 -0.21 -8.49
CA THR A 98 -28.43 1.10 -7.92
C THR A 98 -28.22 1.00 -6.41
N ALA A 99 -27.04 1.43 -5.97
CA ALA A 99 -26.73 1.54 -4.54
C ALA A 99 -27.31 2.82 -3.93
N GLN A 100 -27.89 2.69 -2.75
CA GLN A 100 -28.38 3.81 -1.94
C GLN A 100 -27.32 4.21 -0.92
N ARG A 101 -26.97 5.49 -0.86
CA ARG A 101 -26.13 6.07 0.22
C ARG A 101 -26.94 6.17 1.50
N LEU A 102 -26.42 5.65 2.60
CA LEU A 102 -27.09 5.65 3.92
C LEU A 102 -26.50 6.66 4.90
N THR A 103 -25.20 6.94 4.80
CA THR A 103 -24.49 7.86 5.68
C THR A 103 -23.82 8.97 4.88
N THR A 104 -23.47 10.08 5.55
CA THR A 104 -23.00 11.31 4.88
C THR A 104 -22.03 12.13 5.70
N HIS A 105 -21.44 11.55 6.74
CA HIS A 105 -20.48 12.26 7.57
C HIS A 105 -19.14 12.47 6.82
N SER A 106 -18.38 13.49 7.20
CA SER A 106 -17.10 13.82 6.56
C SER A 106 -15.92 12.91 6.98
N THR A 107 -16.09 12.05 7.97
CA THR A 107 -15.13 10.99 8.32
C THR A 107 -15.52 9.68 7.67
N GLY A 108 -14.53 8.77 7.49
CA GLY A 108 -14.82 7.46 6.91
C GLY A 108 -15.74 6.62 7.78
N GLU A 109 -16.76 6.02 7.19
CA GLU A 109 -17.78 5.20 7.80
C GLU A 109 -17.72 3.80 7.21
N ILE A 110 -17.28 2.80 7.99
CA ILE A 110 -17.01 1.43 7.51
C ILE A 110 -18.05 0.47 8.09
N PRO A 111 -18.86 -0.20 7.25
CA PRO A 111 -19.87 -1.14 7.72
C PRO A 111 -19.24 -2.39 8.33
N SER A 112 -19.89 -2.94 9.34
CA SER A 112 -19.45 -4.11 10.07
C SER A 112 -20.42 -5.29 9.96
N THR A 113 -21.71 -5.05 10.17
CA THR A 113 -22.74 -6.09 10.11
C THR A 113 -24.14 -5.49 10.03
N PHE A 114 -25.10 -6.27 9.55
CA PHE A 114 -26.53 -5.99 9.78
C PHE A 114 -26.97 -6.47 11.16
N THR A 115 -28.00 -5.84 11.72
CA THR A 115 -28.70 -6.45 12.86
C THR A 115 -29.40 -7.74 12.42
N PRO A 116 -29.61 -8.73 13.31
CA PRO A 116 -30.25 -10.00 12.94
C PRO A 116 -31.66 -9.87 12.34
N ASP A 117 -32.37 -8.80 12.65
CA ASP A 117 -33.68 -8.47 12.07
C ASP A 117 -33.60 -7.73 10.72
N GLY A 118 -32.36 -7.45 10.23
CA GLY A 118 -32.08 -6.76 8.98
C GLY A 118 -32.44 -5.28 8.94
N LYS A 119 -32.87 -4.67 10.06
CA LYS A 119 -33.36 -3.29 10.04
C LYS A 119 -32.28 -2.23 10.09
N TYR A 120 -31.14 -2.54 10.67
CA TYR A 120 -30.02 -1.60 10.83
C TYR A 120 -28.73 -2.20 10.33
N ILE A 121 -27.83 -1.32 9.91
CA ILE A 121 -26.43 -1.62 9.60
C ILE A 121 -25.58 -0.96 10.67
N LEU A 122 -24.71 -1.75 11.32
CA LEU A 122 -23.70 -1.23 12.24
C LEU A 122 -22.44 -0.87 11.45
N PHE A 123 -21.80 0.23 11.83
CA PHE A 123 -20.58 0.71 11.23
C PHE A 123 -19.68 1.41 12.25
N SER A 124 -18.39 1.43 11.96
CA SER A 124 -17.39 2.12 12.78
C SER A 124 -17.03 3.44 12.14
N ALA A 125 -16.93 4.51 12.94
CA ALA A 125 -16.55 5.84 12.49
C ALA A 125 -16.01 6.68 13.66
N SER A 126 -15.21 7.72 13.36
CA SER A 126 -14.71 8.71 14.33
C SER A 126 -15.53 10.00 14.25
N ILE A 127 -16.84 9.92 14.52
CA ILE A 127 -17.77 11.05 14.35
C ILE A 127 -17.66 12.06 15.49
N GLN A 128 -17.36 11.60 16.70
CA GLN A 128 -17.28 12.44 17.90
C GLN A 128 -15.92 13.15 18.07
N ASP A 129 -14.93 12.78 17.28
CA ASP A 129 -13.62 13.42 17.34
C ASP A 129 -13.63 14.74 16.56
N PRO A 130 -13.75 15.91 17.22
CA PRO A 130 -13.77 17.18 16.51
C PRO A 130 -12.39 17.44 15.85
N ALA A 131 -12.39 18.03 14.66
CA ALA A 131 -11.18 18.39 13.94
C ALA A 131 -10.23 19.32 14.74
N SER A 132 -10.75 20.01 15.77
CA SER A 132 -9.98 20.83 16.71
C SER A 132 -9.19 20.01 17.74
N SER A 133 -9.46 18.73 17.92
CA SER A 133 -8.68 17.81 18.76
C SER A 133 -7.44 17.30 18.05
N ALA A 134 -6.72 18.18 17.36
CA ALA A 134 -5.57 17.86 16.53
C ALA A 134 -4.34 17.28 17.27
N LEU A 135 -4.40 17.15 18.59
CA LEU A 135 -3.34 16.51 19.41
C LEU A 135 -3.36 14.98 19.33
N PHE A 136 -4.43 14.40 18.80
CA PHE A 136 -4.56 12.96 18.56
C PHE A 136 -4.89 12.72 17.10
N PRO A 137 -4.39 11.64 16.49
CA PRO A 137 -4.92 11.19 15.21
C PRO A 137 -6.42 10.93 15.36
N THR A 138 -7.26 11.76 14.78
CA THR A 138 -8.72 11.71 14.94
C THR A 138 -9.34 10.38 14.47
N SER A 139 -8.64 9.65 13.62
CA SER A 139 -9.06 8.32 13.12
C SER A 139 -8.54 7.13 13.94
N ALA A 140 -7.77 7.38 15.01
CA ALA A 140 -7.17 6.29 15.80
C ALA A 140 -8.19 5.54 16.65
N MET A 141 -9.21 6.22 17.16
CA MET A 141 -10.26 5.66 17.99
C MET A 141 -11.61 5.86 17.30
N THR A 142 -12.26 4.76 16.95
CA THR A 142 -13.58 4.76 16.33
C THR A 142 -14.64 4.48 17.37
N GLU A 143 -15.86 4.97 17.15
CA GLU A 143 -17.06 4.57 17.88
C GLU A 143 -17.91 3.65 17.00
N LEU A 144 -18.82 2.92 17.62
CA LEU A 144 -19.78 2.07 16.93
C LEU A 144 -21.12 2.77 16.77
N TYR A 145 -21.59 2.86 15.55
CA TYR A 145 -22.85 3.45 15.15
C TYR A 145 -23.77 2.46 14.45
N LYS A 146 -25.03 2.82 14.28
CA LYS A 146 -25.98 2.13 13.43
C LYS A 146 -26.77 3.13 12.60
N VAL A 147 -27.18 2.72 11.41
CA VAL A 147 -28.07 3.45 10.51
C VAL A 147 -29.17 2.51 10.02
N PRO A 148 -30.44 2.98 9.85
CA PRO A 148 -31.48 2.14 9.26
C PRO A 148 -31.07 1.67 7.86
N ALA A 149 -31.29 0.40 7.55
CA ALA A 149 -30.96 -0.17 6.21
C ALA A 149 -31.74 0.50 5.06
N THR A 150 -32.82 1.22 5.38
CA THR A 150 -33.61 2.04 4.44
C THR A 150 -33.19 3.50 4.39
N GLY A 151 -32.12 3.88 5.11
CA GLY A 151 -31.69 5.25 5.31
C GLY A 151 -32.43 5.92 6.48
N GLY A 152 -31.83 6.97 6.99
CA GLY A 152 -32.37 7.71 8.12
C GLY A 152 -31.27 8.24 9.05
N ARG A 153 -31.67 8.54 10.30
CA ARG A 153 -30.74 9.10 11.28
C ARG A 153 -29.77 8.02 11.80
N THR A 154 -28.51 8.37 11.84
CA THR A 154 -27.46 7.60 12.52
C THR A 154 -27.59 7.72 14.04
N GLU A 155 -27.41 6.60 14.74
CA GLU A 155 -27.43 6.52 16.21
C GLU A 155 -26.15 5.85 16.71
N GLN A 156 -25.56 6.38 17.77
CA GLN A 156 -24.43 5.74 18.44
C GLN A 156 -24.88 4.50 19.22
N VAL A 157 -24.15 3.41 19.06
CA VAL A 157 -24.38 2.14 19.79
C VAL A 157 -23.42 2.03 20.97
N LEU A 158 -22.12 2.27 20.73
CA LEU A 158 -21.07 2.27 21.74
C LEU A 158 -20.13 3.45 21.52
N GLY A 159 -19.69 4.09 22.58
CA GLY A 159 -18.56 5.04 22.55
C GLY A 159 -17.19 4.36 22.63
N THR A 160 -17.16 3.03 22.81
CA THR A 160 -15.93 2.23 22.83
C THR A 160 -15.63 1.73 21.42
N PRO A 161 -14.35 1.75 20.97
CA PRO A 161 -13.97 1.19 19.69
C PRO A 161 -14.39 -0.28 19.60
N ALA A 162 -15.25 -0.60 18.63
CA ALA A 162 -15.74 -1.93 18.37
C ALA A 162 -15.80 -2.16 16.85
N GLU A 163 -15.00 -3.08 16.37
CA GLU A 163 -14.87 -3.42 14.94
C GLU A 163 -15.20 -4.90 14.71
N ALA A 164 -15.47 -5.29 13.47
CA ALA A 164 -15.80 -6.68 13.09
C ALA A 164 -16.88 -7.30 14.00
N VAL A 165 -18.01 -6.61 14.14
CA VAL A 165 -19.12 -7.02 14.99
C VAL A 165 -19.81 -8.27 14.44
N CYS A 166 -20.10 -9.25 15.30
CA CYS A 166 -20.87 -10.45 14.98
C CYS A 166 -21.94 -10.69 16.07
N PHE A 167 -23.22 -10.59 15.69
CA PHE A 167 -24.35 -10.79 16.61
C PHE A 167 -24.61 -12.27 16.92
N ASP A 168 -25.20 -12.51 18.10
CA ASP A 168 -25.99 -13.71 18.33
C ASP A 168 -27.32 -13.65 17.55
N LYS A 169 -27.97 -14.80 17.31
CA LYS A 169 -29.25 -14.84 16.57
C LYS A 169 -30.38 -14.03 17.23
N ALA A 170 -30.31 -13.83 18.52
CA ALA A 170 -31.32 -13.08 19.28
C ALA A 170 -31.12 -11.55 19.20
N GLY A 171 -29.95 -11.09 18.75
CA GLY A 171 -29.60 -9.67 18.66
C GLY A 171 -29.39 -9.01 20.02
N HIS A 172 -29.14 -9.81 21.08
CA HIS A 172 -28.94 -9.32 22.44
C HIS A 172 -27.48 -9.22 22.83
N GLN A 173 -26.66 -10.02 22.21
CA GLN A 173 -25.22 -10.05 22.42
C GLN A 173 -24.50 -9.96 21.08
N PHE A 174 -23.30 -9.41 21.11
CA PHE A 174 -22.42 -9.47 19.95
C PHE A 174 -20.95 -9.56 20.36
N LEU A 175 -20.20 -10.27 19.54
CA LEU A 175 -18.74 -10.28 19.56
C LEU A 175 -18.22 -9.07 18.82
N TYR A 176 -17.07 -8.56 19.23
CA TYR A 176 -16.34 -7.53 18.52
C TYR A 176 -14.85 -7.65 18.80
N GLN A 177 -14.02 -7.11 17.92
CA GLN A 177 -12.61 -6.83 18.22
C GLN A 177 -12.48 -5.39 18.71
N ASP A 178 -11.65 -5.18 19.71
CA ASP A 178 -11.37 -3.83 20.20
C ASP A 178 -10.30 -3.13 19.32
N ARG A 179 -10.14 -1.83 19.57
CA ARG A 179 -9.05 -1.02 19.03
C ARG A 179 -8.47 -0.19 20.16
N LYS A 180 -7.23 -0.46 20.52
CA LYS A 180 -6.54 0.19 21.65
C LYS A 180 -5.60 1.30 21.23
N GLY A 181 -5.36 1.47 19.93
CA GLY A 181 -4.44 2.47 19.41
C GLY A 181 -4.34 2.42 17.88
N PHE A 182 -3.37 3.17 17.37
CA PHE A 182 -3.07 3.19 15.94
C PHE A 182 -2.14 2.03 15.58
N GLU A 183 -2.69 1.00 14.93
CA GLU A 183 -1.94 -0.17 14.44
C GLU A 183 -2.25 -0.44 12.98
N ASP A 184 -1.19 -0.77 12.23
CA ASP A 184 -1.33 -1.28 10.88
C ASP A 184 -1.92 -2.70 10.94
N GLU A 185 -3.12 -2.88 10.41
CA GLU A 185 -3.81 -4.17 10.38
C GLU A 185 -3.10 -5.24 9.53
N TRP A 186 -2.18 -4.83 8.65
CA TRP A 186 -1.39 -5.73 7.79
C TRP A 186 -0.15 -6.26 8.47
N ARG A 187 0.17 -5.78 9.65
CA ARG A 187 1.33 -6.18 10.44
C ARG A 187 1.26 -7.64 10.88
N LYS A 188 2.41 -8.29 10.93
CA LYS A 188 2.57 -9.68 11.43
C LYS A 188 3.35 -9.70 12.75
N HIS A 189 3.11 -10.74 13.56
CA HIS A 189 3.90 -11.06 14.76
C HIS A 189 3.98 -9.91 15.75
N HIS A 190 2.88 -9.23 15.95
CA HIS A 190 2.82 -8.09 16.84
C HIS A 190 2.39 -8.49 18.23
N THR A 191 3.20 -8.14 19.23
CA THR A 191 2.89 -8.28 20.65
C THR A 191 3.13 -6.94 21.34
N SER A 192 2.07 -6.27 21.76
CA SER A 192 2.15 -5.01 22.52
C SER A 192 0.89 -4.81 23.33
N SER A 193 0.83 -3.74 24.10
CA SER A 193 -0.35 -3.35 24.86
C SER A 193 -1.55 -2.90 24.01
N ILE A 194 -1.33 -2.67 22.71
CA ILE A 194 -2.38 -2.21 21.78
C ILE A 194 -2.86 -3.31 20.81
N THR A 195 -2.41 -4.56 20.96
CA THR A 195 -2.96 -5.69 20.20
C THR A 195 -4.43 -5.89 20.53
N ARG A 196 -5.19 -6.24 19.49
CA ARG A 196 -6.64 -6.43 19.59
C ARG A 196 -6.98 -7.72 20.33
N ASP A 197 -8.09 -7.66 21.07
CA ASP A 197 -8.72 -8.80 21.71
C ASP A 197 -10.16 -8.97 21.23
N ILE A 198 -10.71 -10.17 21.42
CA ILE A 198 -12.11 -10.47 21.17
C ILE A 198 -12.91 -10.22 22.45
N TRP A 199 -13.95 -9.42 22.32
CA TRP A 199 -14.86 -9.07 23.41
C TRP A 199 -16.28 -9.52 23.10
N LEU A 200 -17.03 -9.82 24.16
CA LEU A 200 -18.47 -10.03 24.13
C LEU A 200 -19.16 -8.84 24.81
N TYR A 201 -20.10 -8.22 24.12
CA TYR A 201 -21.00 -7.21 24.69
C TYR A 201 -22.40 -7.77 24.85
N ASP A 202 -22.97 -7.55 26.02
CA ASP A 202 -24.36 -7.88 26.32
C ASP A 202 -25.20 -6.58 26.41
N ALA A 203 -26.07 -6.37 25.41
CA ALA A 203 -26.88 -5.15 25.31
C ALA A 203 -27.94 -5.00 26.40
N LYS A 204 -28.30 -6.09 27.11
CA LYS A 204 -29.26 -6.03 28.20
C LYS A 204 -28.64 -5.52 29.50
N THR A 205 -27.39 -5.88 29.74
CA THR A 205 -26.68 -5.55 30.97
C THR A 205 -25.68 -4.42 30.80
N GLY A 206 -25.28 -4.11 29.55
CA GLY A 206 -24.22 -3.16 29.24
C GLY A 206 -22.82 -3.66 29.60
N ILE A 207 -22.66 -4.97 29.85
CA ILE A 207 -21.38 -5.56 30.26
C ILE A 207 -20.55 -5.96 29.07
N HIS A 208 -19.25 -5.60 29.13
CA HIS A 208 -18.21 -6.06 28.21
C HIS A 208 -17.36 -7.13 28.87
N THR A 209 -17.16 -8.25 28.22
CA THR A 209 -16.33 -9.37 28.69
C THR A 209 -15.21 -9.65 27.71
N ASN A 210 -13.94 -9.52 28.14
CA ASN A 210 -12.79 -9.91 27.33
C ASN A 210 -12.68 -11.45 27.27
N LEU A 211 -12.68 -12.00 26.05
CA LEU A 211 -12.63 -13.44 25.82
C LEU A 211 -11.21 -13.96 25.50
N THR A 212 -10.31 -13.10 25.04
CA THR A 212 -8.98 -13.51 24.56
C THR A 212 -7.82 -12.72 25.20
N ASP A 213 -7.92 -12.39 26.45
CA ASP A 213 -6.90 -11.68 27.24
C ASP A 213 -5.54 -12.41 27.19
N ARG A 214 -4.68 -12.03 26.22
CA ARG A 214 -3.34 -12.58 26.01
C ARG A 214 -2.41 -11.58 25.29
N ALA A 215 -1.09 -11.82 25.37
CA ALA A 215 -0.13 -11.11 24.53
C ALA A 215 -0.24 -11.58 23.07
N GLY A 216 -0.44 -10.66 22.14
CA GLY A 216 -0.60 -10.92 20.71
C GLY A 216 -2.04 -10.70 20.23
N GLU A 217 -2.19 -10.65 18.92
CA GLU A 217 -3.40 -10.15 18.28
C GLU A 217 -4.42 -11.25 18.01
N ASP A 218 -5.69 -10.99 18.33
CA ASP A 218 -6.86 -11.82 18.04
C ASP A 218 -7.91 -10.95 17.33
N ARG A 219 -8.43 -11.41 16.16
CA ARG A 219 -9.24 -10.59 15.23
C ARG A 219 -10.43 -11.33 14.63
N ASN A 220 -11.32 -10.57 13.97
CA ASN A 220 -12.40 -11.05 13.13
C ASN A 220 -13.20 -12.19 13.77
N PRO A 221 -13.86 -11.96 14.91
CA PRO A 221 -14.66 -12.98 15.55
C PRO A 221 -15.91 -13.29 14.73
N VAL A 222 -16.24 -14.57 14.59
CA VAL A 222 -17.52 -15.04 14.06
C VAL A 222 -18.10 -16.09 15.03
N LEU A 223 -19.41 -16.03 15.23
CA LEU A 223 -20.12 -16.93 16.12
C LEU A 223 -20.76 -18.05 15.30
N SER A 224 -20.65 -19.30 15.78
CA SER A 224 -21.36 -20.42 15.16
C SER A 224 -22.89 -20.17 15.15
N PRO A 225 -23.65 -20.72 14.20
CA PRO A 225 -25.08 -20.52 14.11
C PRO A 225 -25.87 -21.00 15.34
N ASP A 226 -25.34 -21.94 16.08
CA ASP A 226 -25.91 -22.41 17.36
C ASP A 226 -25.55 -21.53 18.57
N GLY A 227 -24.69 -20.51 18.37
CA GLY A 227 -24.25 -19.57 19.40
C GLY A 227 -23.25 -20.12 20.40
N ARG A 228 -22.64 -21.29 20.16
CA ARG A 228 -21.81 -21.97 21.14
C ARG A 228 -20.31 -21.87 20.91
N THR A 229 -19.87 -21.68 19.67
CA THR A 229 -18.46 -21.68 19.29
C THR A 229 -18.09 -20.33 18.68
N VAL A 230 -16.99 -19.74 19.12
CA VAL A 230 -16.40 -18.53 18.54
C VAL A 230 -15.22 -18.96 17.68
N TYR A 231 -15.23 -18.57 16.39
CA TYR A 231 -14.11 -18.67 15.49
C TYR A 231 -13.47 -17.30 15.33
N PHE A 232 -12.16 -17.27 15.19
CA PHE A 232 -11.44 -15.99 15.09
C PHE A 232 -10.05 -16.18 14.48
N LEU A 233 -9.42 -15.10 14.06
CA LEU A 233 -8.06 -15.08 13.56
C LEU A 233 -7.08 -14.77 14.68
N SER A 234 -6.01 -15.57 14.78
CA SER A 234 -4.99 -15.43 15.82
C SER A 234 -3.60 -15.79 15.31
N GLU A 235 -2.59 -15.12 15.83
CA GLU A 235 -1.16 -15.44 15.62
C GLU A 235 -0.57 -16.34 16.74
N ARG A 236 -1.38 -16.90 17.62
CA ARG A 236 -0.87 -17.78 18.68
C ARG A 236 -0.09 -18.94 18.06
N ASN A 237 0.90 -19.47 18.73
CA ASN A 237 1.85 -20.48 18.27
C ASN A 237 3.00 -19.94 17.38
N GLY A 238 3.27 -18.63 17.38
CA GLY A 238 4.44 -18.04 16.74
C GLY A 238 4.45 -18.07 15.22
N GLY A 239 3.29 -18.33 14.59
CA GLY A 239 3.12 -18.36 13.15
C GLY A 239 2.29 -17.18 12.62
N SER A 240 1.98 -17.21 11.33
CA SER A 240 1.04 -16.29 10.72
C SER A 240 -0.37 -16.48 11.27
N PHE A 241 -1.26 -15.49 11.08
CA PHE A 241 -2.67 -15.63 11.43
C PHE A 241 -3.28 -16.91 10.83
N ASN A 242 -3.99 -17.63 11.68
CA ASN A 242 -4.78 -18.79 11.33
C ASN A 242 -6.15 -18.70 12.00
N VAL A 243 -7.11 -19.51 11.53
CA VAL A 243 -8.40 -19.64 12.18
C VAL A 243 -8.25 -20.53 13.42
N TYR A 244 -8.75 -20.03 14.53
CA TYR A 244 -8.86 -20.74 15.80
C TYR A 244 -10.33 -20.73 16.27
N ALA A 245 -10.65 -21.63 17.19
CA ALA A 245 -11.97 -21.67 17.79
C ALA A 245 -11.90 -21.98 19.29
N PHE A 246 -12.90 -21.49 20.03
CA PHE A 246 -13.17 -21.88 21.42
C PHE A 246 -14.67 -21.95 21.70
N PRO A 247 -15.11 -22.81 22.65
CA PRO A 247 -16.48 -22.76 23.14
C PRO A 247 -16.75 -21.43 23.87
N LEU A 248 -17.83 -20.71 23.55
CA LEU A 248 -18.14 -19.41 24.18
C LEU A 248 -18.20 -19.50 25.70
N ALA A 249 -18.68 -20.61 26.24
CA ALA A 249 -18.73 -20.85 27.69
C ALA A 249 -17.33 -21.15 28.31
N GLN A 250 -16.33 -21.47 27.50
CA GLN A 250 -14.97 -21.85 27.91
C GLN A 250 -13.92 -21.19 27.01
N PRO A 251 -13.77 -19.86 27.04
CA PRO A 251 -12.94 -19.14 26.07
C PRO A 251 -11.44 -19.45 26.15
N ARG A 252 -10.99 -20.13 27.19
CA ARG A 252 -9.59 -20.58 27.35
C ARG A 252 -9.28 -21.89 26.63
N GLU A 253 -10.30 -22.64 26.19
CA GLU A 253 -10.13 -23.93 25.48
C GLU A 253 -9.98 -23.71 23.96
N VAL A 254 -8.92 -23.04 23.56
CA VAL A 254 -8.67 -22.66 22.17
C VAL A 254 -8.04 -23.81 21.39
N LYS A 255 -8.61 -24.14 20.21
CA LYS A 255 -8.07 -25.12 19.27
C LYS A 255 -7.82 -24.49 17.90
N PRO A 256 -6.75 -24.91 17.17
CA PRO A 256 -6.53 -24.48 15.80
C PRO A 256 -7.52 -25.16 14.84
N ILE A 257 -8.01 -24.41 13.86
CA ILE A 257 -8.85 -24.89 12.76
C ILE A 257 -8.05 -24.96 11.45
N THR A 258 -7.14 -24.00 11.24
CA THR A 258 -6.21 -24.00 10.10
C THR A 258 -4.76 -24.03 10.57
N SER A 259 -3.83 -24.38 9.66
CA SER A 259 -2.41 -24.51 9.99
C SER A 259 -1.49 -24.00 8.86
N PHE A 260 -1.88 -22.89 8.21
CA PHE A 260 -1.05 -22.21 7.22
C PHE A 260 0.22 -21.64 7.84
N LYS A 261 1.35 -21.69 7.11
CA LYS A 261 2.66 -21.32 7.66
C LYS A 261 3.27 -20.06 7.07
N THR A 262 2.96 -19.76 5.81
CA THR A 262 3.68 -18.72 5.04
C THR A 262 3.01 -17.36 5.12
N HIS A 263 1.70 -17.30 4.84
CA HIS A 263 0.94 -16.07 4.79
C HIS A 263 -0.17 -16.04 5.85
N PRO A 264 -0.64 -14.87 6.26
CA PRO A 264 -1.76 -14.75 7.18
C PRO A 264 -3.09 -15.10 6.51
N VAL A 265 -3.96 -15.79 7.24
CA VAL A 265 -5.39 -15.86 6.94
C VAL A 265 -6.04 -14.52 7.30
N ARG A 266 -6.98 -14.05 6.46
CA ARG A 266 -7.66 -12.75 6.62
C ARG A 266 -9.14 -12.85 6.27
N PHE A 267 -9.93 -11.86 6.69
CA PHE A 267 -11.34 -11.66 6.30
C PHE A 267 -12.23 -12.87 6.60
N LEU A 268 -12.20 -13.35 7.85
CA LEU A 268 -12.98 -14.51 8.27
C LEU A 268 -14.48 -14.19 8.30
N SER A 269 -15.26 -15.04 7.66
CA SER A 269 -16.73 -15.04 7.71
C SER A 269 -17.29 -16.46 7.80
N MET A 270 -18.57 -16.61 8.10
CA MET A 270 -19.23 -17.91 8.24
C MET A 270 -20.68 -17.84 7.76
N SER A 271 -21.13 -18.89 7.08
CA SER A 271 -22.54 -19.07 6.70
C SER A 271 -23.37 -19.72 7.82
N ASP A 272 -24.72 -19.70 7.69
CA ASP A 272 -25.63 -20.41 8.60
C ASP A 272 -25.47 -21.94 8.55
N GLY A 273 -24.82 -22.48 7.52
CA GLY A 273 -24.42 -23.89 7.42
C GLY A 273 -23.02 -24.19 7.97
N GLU A 274 -22.45 -23.30 8.81
CA GLU A 274 -21.12 -23.40 9.42
C GLU A 274 -19.96 -23.49 8.41
N THR A 275 -20.15 -23.02 7.17
CA THR A 275 -19.05 -22.92 6.22
C THR A 275 -18.24 -21.67 6.53
N LEU A 276 -16.99 -21.84 6.94
CA LEU A 276 -15.99 -20.79 7.07
C LEU A 276 -15.57 -20.33 5.68
N CYS A 277 -15.41 -19.01 5.51
CA CYS A 277 -14.85 -18.40 4.33
C CYS A 277 -13.80 -17.36 4.73
N TYR A 278 -12.67 -17.37 4.07
CA TYR A 278 -11.54 -16.49 4.39
C TYR A 278 -10.60 -16.35 3.18
N SER A 279 -9.72 -15.36 3.21
CA SER A 279 -8.64 -15.26 2.23
C SER A 279 -7.32 -15.79 2.81
N TYR A 280 -6.51 -16.37 1.92
CA TYR A 280 -5.15 -16.76 2.18
C TYR A 280 -4.33 -16.58 0.90
N ASP A 281 -3.17 -15.93 0.99
CA ASP A 281 -2.27 -15.64 -0.14
C ASP A 281 -2.98 -14.92 -1.31
N GLY A 282 -3.86 -13.97 -0.98
CA GLY A 282 -4.63 -13.22 -1.97
C GLY A 282 -5.78 -13.96 -2.66
N GLU A 283 -6.02 -15.22 -2.29
CA GLU A 283 -7.06 -16.11 -2.84
C GLU A 283 -8.12 -16.45 -1.80
N ILE A 284 -9.27 -16.94 -2.23
CA ILE A 284 -10.42 -17.26 -1.37
C ILE A 284 -10.50 -18.74 -1.09
N TYR A 285 -10.77 -19.09 0.17
CA TYR A 285 -10.93 -20.46 0.64
C TYR A 285 -12.26 -20.63 1.38
N THR A 286 -12.86 -21.81 1.24
CA THR A 286 -13.99 -22.26 2.06
C THR A 286 -13.61 -23.54 2.82
N GLN A 287 -14.22 -23.73 4.00
CA GLN A 287 -13.93 -24.87 4.86
C GLN A 287 -15.08 -25.14 5.83
N GLN A 288 -15.47 -26.40 5.99
CA GLN A 288 -16.20 -26.82 7.19
C GLN A 288 -15.21 -26.91 8.36
N PRO A 289 -15.62 -26.67 9.61
CA PRO A 289 -14.71 -26.59 10.75
C PRO A 289 -13.79 -27.82 10.91
N ASP A 290 -14.29 -29.01 10.62
CA ASP A 290 -13.56 -30.28 10.75
C ASP A 290 -12.98 -30.79 9.40
N ALA A 291 -13.03 -30.00 8.33
CA ALA A 291 -12.55 -30.39 7.01
C ALA A 291 -11.24 -29.64 6.64
N THR A 292 -10.61 -30.06 5.55
CA THR A 292 -9.46 -29.36 4.99
C THR A 292 -9.90 -28.10 4.19
N PRO A 293 -9.09 -27.03 4.20
CA PRO A 293 -9.32 -25.84 3.37
C PRO A 293 -9.48 -26.18 1.89
N LYS A 294 -10.48 -25.62 1.24
CA LYS A 294 -10.72 -25.77 -0.20
C LYS A 294 -10.62 -24.41 -0.87
N LYS A 295 -9.70 -24.28 -1.81
CA LYS A 295 -9.56 -23.07 -2.63
C LYS A 295 -10.77 -22.93 -3.56
N VAL A 296 -11.31 -21.72 -3.65
CA VAL A 296 -12.37 -21.35 -4.57
C VAL A 296 -11.73 -20.92 -5.88
N ALA A 297 -11.96 -21.68 -6.95
CA ALA A 297 -11.46 -21.32 -8.28
C ALA A 297 -12.34 -20.21 -8.86
N ILE A 298 -11.77 -19.03 -9.06
CA ILE A 298 -12.48 -17.83 -9.50
C ILE A 298 -11.93 -17.37 -10.85
N GLU A 299 -12.85 -17.12 -11.78
CA GLU A 299 -12.54 -16.54 -13.08
C GLU A 299 -13.21 -15.17 -13.19
N LEU A 300 -12.45 -14.16 -13.61
CA LEU A 300 -12.99 -12.86 -13.96
C LEU A 300 -13.09 -12.72 -15.48
N VAL A 301 -14.30 -12.48 -15.96
CA VAL A 301 -14.53 -12.09 -17.35
C VAL A 301 -14.64 -10.57 -17.38
N ARG A 302 -13.60 -9.91 -17.89
CA ARG A 302 -13.54 -8.45 -18.04
C ARG A 302 -13.36 -8.11 -19.51
N ASP A 303 -14.12 -7.14 -19.98
CA ASP A 303 -13.80 -6.44 -21.21
C ASP A 303 -12.79 -5.32 -20.87
N ASP A 304 -11.49 -5.62 -21.04
CA ASP A 304 -10.41 -4.68 -20.76
C ASP A 304 -10.21 -3.68 -21.92
N ARG A 305 -11.27 -3.38 -22.67
CA ARG A 305 -11.18 -2.31 -23.69
C ARG A 305 -10.77 -1.01 -22.99
N PRO A 306 -9.77 -0.30 -23.53
CA PRO A 306 -9.48 1.04 -23.06
C PRO A 306 -10.74 1.89 -23.24
N GLN A 307 -11.37 2.22 -22.14
CA GLN A 307 -12.53 3.12 -22.16
C GLN A 307 -12.06 4.51 -22.58
N PHE A 308 -12.96 5.26 -23.23
CA PHE A 308 -12.75 6.68 -23.51
C PHE A 308 -12.33 7.39 -22.21
N ALA A 309 -11.40 8.34 -22.32
CA ALA A 309 -10.86 9.06 -21.18
C ALA A 309 -11.98 9.67 -20.34
N ASN A 310 -12.15 9.19 -19.13
CA ASN A 310 -13.00 9.83 -18.11
C ASN A 310 -12.10 10.65 -17.20
N LEU A 311 -12.51 11.89 -16.94
CA LEU A 311 -11.83 12.72 -15.95
C LEU A 311 -12.22 12.18 -14.57
N GLN A 312 -11.27 11.54 -13.89
CA GLN A 312 -11.45 11.10 -12.51
C GLN A 312 -10.65 11.98 -11.58
N SER A 313 -11.25 12.40 -10.49
CA SER A 313 -10.53 12.89 -9.33
C SER A 313 -10.37 11.73 -8.35
N SER A 314 -9.15 11.31 -8.09
CA SER A 314 -8.85 10.24 -7.13
C SER A 314 -7.70 10.70 -6.26
N ASP A 315 -7.84 10.56 -4.95
CA ASP A 315 -6.75 10.57 -4.00
C ASP A 315 -6.26 9.13 -3.77
N GLY A 316 -5.10 8.94 -3.20
CA GLY A 316 -4.55 7.61 -2.91
C GLY A 316 -3.55 7.09 -3.94
N ALA A 317 -2.93 7.97 -4.73
CA ALA A 317 -1.70 7.63 -5.42
C ALA A 317 -0.61 7.29 -4.37
N THR A 318 -0.03 6.09 -4.47
CA THR A 318 0.94 5.60 -3.47
C THR A 318 2.39 5.94 -3.80
N SER A 319 2.67 6.30 -5.05
CA SER A 319 3.96 6.85 -5.49
C SER A 319 3.74 7.72 -6.72
N ALA A 320 4.57 8.75 -6.86
CA ALA A 320 4.57 9.59 -8.04
C ALA A 320 6.00 10.05 -8.37
N VAL A 321 6.31 10.16 -9.67
CA VAL A 321 7.60 10.64 -10.16
C VAL A 321 7.40 11.48 -11.42
N VAL A 322 8.14 12.59 -11.51
CA VAL A 322 8.14 13.48 -12.68
C VAL A 322 9.23 13.01 -13.65
N SER A 323 8.95 13.04 -14.95
CA SER A 323 9.96 12.76 -15.98
C SER A 323 11.08 13.83 -15.96
N PRO A 324 12.31 13.49 -16.38
CA PRO A 324 13.43 14.44 -16.42
C PRO A 324 13.15 15.74 -17.17
N ASP A 325 12.31 15.70 -18.20
CA ASP A 325 11.90 16.90 -18.98
C ASP A 325 10.73 17.68 -18.35
N GLY A 326 10.17 17.20 -17.23
CA GLY A 326 9.08 17.84 -16.51
C GLY A 326 7.70 17.71 -17.17
N LYS A 327 7.56 16.97 -18.26
CA LYS A 327 6.32 16.95 -19.08
C LYS A 327 5.39 15.78 -18.77
N GLN A 328 5.84 14.79 -18.01
CA GLN A 328 5.09 13.59 -17.68
C GLN A 328 5.17 13.32 -16.17
N ILE A 329 4.09 12.82 -15.60
CA ILE A 329 4.04 12.37 -14.21
C ILE A 329 3.58 10.91 -14.22
N ALA A 330 4.45 9.99 -13.80
CA ALA A 330 4.08 8.61 -13.55
C ALA A 330 3.61 8.46 -12.10
N PHE A 331 2.57 7.68 -11.87
CA PHE A 331 2.05 7.41 -10.54
C PHE A 331 1.44 6.02 -10.46
N THR A 332 1.37 5.47 -9.24
CA THR A 332 0.66 4.21 -8.99
C THR A 332 -0.66 4.50 -8.30
N LEU A 333 -1.73 3.90 -8.82
CA LEU A 333 -3.06 3.99 -8.28
C LEU A 333 -3.70 2.60 -8.30
N ARG A 334 -4.21 2.15 -7.16
CA ARG A 334 -4.84 0.81 -7.00
C ARG A 334 -3.94 -0.33 -7.50
N GLY A 335 -2.64 -0.19 -7.34
CA GLY A 335 -1.65 -1.20 -7.74
C GLY A 335 -1.24 -1.18 -9.21
N GLU A 336 -1.78 -0.29 -10.04
CA GLU A 336 -1.42 -0.16 -11.46
C GLU A 336 -0.61 1.12 -11.70
N VAL A 337 0.21 1.09 -12.73
CA VAL A 337 1.04 2.23 -13.15
C VAL A 337 0.31 3.05 -14.21
N PHE A 338 0.24 4.35 -13.98
CA PHE A 338 -0.30 5.34 -14.92
C PHE A 338 0.76 6.40 -15.22
N VAL A 339 0.68 6.99 -16.40
CA VAL A 339 1.45 8.19 -16.76
C VAL A 339 0.50 9.24 -17.34
N THR A 340 0.52 10.43 -16.74
CA THR A 340 -0.24 11.59 -17.20
C THR A 340 0.66 12.67 -17.76
N SER A 341 0.13 13.50 -18.66
CA SER A 341 0.81 14.73 -19.06
C SER A 341 0.80 15.73 -17.92
N ALA A 342 1.89 16.49 -17.75
CA ALA A 342 1.93 17.60 -16.80
C ALA A 342 1.10 18.81 -17.27
N ASP A 343 0.96 18.99 -18.59
CA ASP A 343 0.31 20.16 -19.19
C ASP A 343 -1.12 19.89 -19.67
N TYR A 344 -1.49 18.62 -19.88
CA TYR A 344 -2.76 18.22 -20.49
C TYR A 344 -3.43 17.09 -19.69
N ALA A 345 -4.74 16.95 -19.82
CA ALA A 345 -5.52 15.92 -19.13
C ALA A 345 -5.40 14.51 -19.75
N THR A 346 -4.34 14.24 -20.54
CA THR A 346 -4.13 12.94 -21.18
C THR A 346 -3.40 12.00 -20.23
N THR A 347 -4.04 10.90 -19.88
CA THR A 347 -3.46 9.87 -18.99
C THR A 347 -3.50 8.51 -19.66
N LYS A 348 -2.42 7.74 -19.52
CA LYS A 348 -2.29 6.37 -20.03
C LYS A 348 -2.08 5.41 -18.86
N GLN A 349 -2.86 4.35 -18.81
CA GLN A 349 -2.54 3.20 -17.99
C GLN A 349 -1.43 2.40 -18.67
N VAL A 350 -0.35 2.15 -17.95
CA VAL A 350 0.84 1.46 -18.47
C VAL A 350 0.76 -0.04 -18.19
N THR A 351 0.33 -0.41 -16.99
CA THR A 351 0.22 -1.82 -16.57
C THR A 351 -1.25 -2.25 -16.51
N HIS A 352 -1.51 -3.52 -16.83
CA HIS A 352 -2.82 -4.14 -16.81
C HIS A 352 -2.71 -5.54 -16.21
N THR A 353 -2.36 -5.64 -14.93
CA THR A 353 -2.06 -6.92 -14.29
C THR A 353 -2.90 -7.12 -13.04
N PRO A 354 -3.14 -8.36 -12.61
CA PRO A 354 -3.77 -8.61 -11.32
C PRO A 354 -2.82 -8.41 -10.13
N ALA A 355 -1.53 -8.17 -10.40
CA ALA A 355 -0.51 -7.95 -9.39
C ALA A 355 -0.42 -6.48 -8.97
N ARG A 356 0.31 -6.21 -7.92
CA ARG A 356 0.59 -4.85 -7.47
C ARG A 356 1.90 -4.36 -8.06
N GLU A 357 1.88 -3.12 -8.54
CA GLU A 357 3.06 -2.36 -8.97
C GLU A 357 3.35 -1.22 -7.99
N ALA A 358 4.63 -0.92 -7.79
CA ALA A 358 5.09 0.17 -6.91
C ALA A 358 6.50 0.64 -7.26
N GLY A 359 6.89 1.80 -6.73
CA GLY A 359 8.24 2.34 -6.86
C GLY A 359 8.58 2.69 -8.30
N LEU A 360 8.50 3.95 -8.65
CA LEU A 360 8.62 4.42 -10.03
C LEU A 360 9.91 5.22 -10.23
N SER A 361 10.54 5.07 -11.40
CA SER A 361 11.65 5.90 -11.83
C SER A 361 11.66 6.06 -13.35
N PHE A 362 11.73 7.30 -13.84
CA PHE A 362 11.95 7.56 -15.26
C PHE A 362 13.43 7.47 -15.61
N ALA A 363 13.72 6.90 -16.78
CA ALA A 363 15.03 7.03 -17.39
C ALA A 363 15.22 8.43 -18.00
N THR A 364 16.46 8.80 -18.27
CA THR A 364 16.84 10.09 -18.86
C THR A 364 16.28 10.33 -20.27
N ASP A 365 15.86 9.27 -20.95
CA ASP A 365 15.25 9.31 -22.28
C ASP A 365 13.76 9.75 -22.26
N ASN A 366 13.13 9.90 -21.09
CA ASN A 366 11.71 10.18 -20.90
C ASN A 366 10.75 9.14 -21.55
N ARG A 367 11.29 8.01 -22.01
CA ARG A 367 10.61 6.96 -22.78
C ARG A 367 10.66 5.58 -22.12
N THR A 368 11.43 5.47 -21.04
CA THR A 368 11.59 4.26 -20.25
C THR A 368 11.23 4.54 -18.81
N LEU A 369 10.39 3.68 -18.23
CA LEU A 369 9.95 3.74 -16.84
C LEU A 369 10.33 2.44 -16.15
N ALA A 370 11.03 2.52 -15.02
CA ALA A 370 11.30 1.39 -14.14
C ALA A 370 10.28 1.35 -12.99
N TYR A 371 9.88 0.15 -12.60
CA TYR A 371 9.01 -0.10 -11.45
C TYR A 371 9.21 -1.51 -10.91
N ALA A 372 8.65 -1.79 -9.74
CA ALA A 372 8.59 -3.13 -9.16
C ALA A 372 7.18 -3.70 -9.30
N SER A 373 7.07 -5.02 -9.49
CA SER A 373 5.81 -5.76 -9.61
C SER A 373 5.87 -7.10 -8.89
N GLU A 374 4.75 -7.52 -8.31
CA GLU A 374 4.58 -8.84 -7.65
C GLU A 374 4.13 -9.96 -8.60
N ARG A 375 4.17 -9.78 -9.93
CA ARG A 375 3.64 -10.73 -10.94
C ARG A 375 4.16 -12.16 -10.81
N GLY A 376 5.35 -12.35 -10.28
CA GLY A 376 5.96 -13.67 -10.08
C GLY A 376 5.74 -14.28 -8.70
N GLY A 377 4.88 -13.69 -7.86
CA GLY A 377 4.68 -14.09 -6.47
C GLY A 377 5.66 -13.44 -5.48
N ASN A 378 6.59 -12.63 -5.97
CA ASN A 378 7.49 -11.79 -5.20
C ASN A 378 7.85 -10.53 -6.00
N TRP A 379 8.35 -9.51 -5.30
CA TRP A 379 8.73 -8.23 -5.92
C TRP A 379 9.91 -8.39 -6.88
N GLN A 380 9.72 -8.01 -8.14
CA GLN A 380 10.75 -7.99 -9.18
C GLN A 380 10.73 -6.66 -9.94
N LEU A 381 11.86 -6.31 -10.55
CA LEU A 381 12.03 -5.08 -11.32
C LEU A 381 11.57 -5.26 -12.76
N TYR A 382 10.83 -4.29 -13.27
CA TYR A 382 10.37 -4.21 -14.65
C TYR A 382 10.76 -2.89 -15.29
N LEU A 383 10.92 -2.92 -16.61
CA LEU A 383 11.00 -1.73 -17.44
C LEU A 383 9.80 -1.71 -18.39
N ALA A 384 9.07 -0.61 -18.44
CA ALA A 384 8.15 -0.30 -19.53
C ALA A 384 8.82 0.68 -20.49
N LYS A 385 8.76 0.39 -21.79
CA LYS A 385 9.40 1.20 -22.84
C LYS A 385 8.39 1.55 -23.92
N ILE A 386 8.43 2.77 -24.40
CA ILE A 386 7.67 3.17 -25.59
C ILE A 386 8.35 2.54 -26.81
N ALA A 387 7.70 1.55 -27.42
CA ALA A 387 8.29 0.74 -28.49
C ALA A 387 8.42 1.50 -29.82
N ARG A 388 7.45 2.35 -30.16
CA ARG A 388 7.41 3.07 -31.43
C ARG A 388 8.13 4.42 -31.33
N LYS A 389 8.99 4.71 -32.31
CA LYS A 389 9.74 5.98 -32.33
C LYS A 389 8.86 7.21 -32.54
N GLU A 390 7.79 7.04 -33.30
CA GLU A 390 6.79 8.08 -33.61
C GLU A 390 5.92 8.47 -32.40
N ASP A 391 5.81 7.61 -31.40
CA ASP A 391 5.09 7.93 -30.18
C ASP A 391 5.90 8.91 -29.32
N PRO A 392 5.40 10.10 -29.00
CA PRO A 392 6.22 11.16 -28.39
C PRO A 392 6.47 10.95 -26.89
N ASN A 393 5.53 10.33 -26.16
CA ASN A 393 5.54 10.18 -24.72
C ASN A 393 4.57 9.08 -24.29
N PHE A 394 4.60 8.65 -23.02
CA PHE A 394 3.72 7.62 -22.49
C PHE A 394 2.22 7.93 -22.62
N PRO A 395 1.73 9.15 -22.28
CA PRO A 395 0.30 9.46 -22.44
C PRO A 395 -0.25 9.21 -23.84
N ASN A 396 0.58 9.37 -24.88
CA ASN A 396 0.22 9.19 -26.28
C ASN A 396 0.83 7.93 -26.91
N ALA A 397 1.44 7.04 -26.10
CA ALA A 397 2.04 5.81 -26.63
C ALA A 397 0.98 4.85 -27.16
N THR A 398 1.21 4.35 -28.36
CA THR A 398 0.34 3.34 -29.01
C THR A 398 0.81 1.92 -28.74
N LEU A 399 2.09 1.73 -28.39
CA LEU A 399 2.68 0.45 -28.02
C LEU A 399 3.70 0.64 -26.92
N ILE A 400 3.49 -0.06 -25.81
CA ILE A 400 4.42 -0.14 -24.67
C ILE A 400 4.87 -1.59 -24.56
N GLU A 401 6.17 -1.80 -24.45
CA GLU A 401 6.77 -3.11 -24.20
C GLU A 401 7.31 -3.17 -22.77
N GLU A 402 7.15 -4.32 -22.13
CA GLU A 402 7.65 -4.56 -20.79
C GLU A 402 8.75 -5.61 -20.78
N GLU A 403 9.76 -5.40 -19.95
CA GLU A 403 10.88 -6.31 -19.73
C GLU A 403 11.09 -6.52 -18.25
N VAL A 404 11.18 -7.79 -17.80
CA VAL A 404 11.58 -8.11 -16.43
C VAL A 404 13.11 -8.06 -16.30
N LEU A 405 13.59 -7.37 -15.26
CA LEU A 405 15.02 -7.31 -14.94
C LEU A 405 15.36 -8.30 -13.82
N LEU A 406 16.46 -9.06 -13.99
CA LEU A 406 17.01 -9.93 -12.95
C LEU A 406 15.94 -10.85 -12.30
N PRO A 407 15.18 -11.65 -13.07
CA PRO A 407 14.09 -12.45 -12.50
C PRO A 407 14.61 -13.44 -11.44
N SER A 408 13.91 -13.52 -10.31
CA SER A 408 14.24 -14.42 -9.20
C SER A 408 12.95 -14.87 -8.51
N THR A 409 12.96 -16.08 -8.00
CA THR A 409 11.87 -16.62 -7.17
C THR A 409 12.17 -16.58 -5.67
N THR A 410 13.39 -16.17 -5.29
CA THR A 410 13.86 -16.22 -3.90
C THR A 410 14.31 -14.88 -3.34
N VAL A 411 14.48 -13.88 -4.20
CA VAL A 411 15.01 -12.56 -3.84
C VAL A 411 14.01 -11.49 -4.26
N GLU A 412 13.61 -10.63 -3.35
CA GLU A 412 12.75 -9.49 -3.62
C GLU A 412 13.56 -8.27 -4.05
N ARG A 413 13.06 -7.52 -5.05
CA ARG A 413 13.70 -6.29 -5.56
C ARG A 413 12.65 -5.21 -5.79
N ALA A 414 12.87 -4.05 -5.20
CA ALA A 414 11.92 -2.93 -5.24
C ALA A 414 12.62 -1.56 -5.25
N TYR A 415 11.84 -0.50 -5.37
CA TYR A 415 12.29 0.90 -5.32
C TYR A 415 13.40 1.24 -6.31
N PRO A 416 13.20 1.00 -7.63
CA PRO A 416 14.22 1.31 -8.62
C PRO A 416 14.44 2.82 -8.76
N GLN A 417 15.72 3.22 -9.00
CA GLN A 417 16.08 4.59 -9.38
C GLN A 417 17.18 4.56 -10.43
N PHE A 418 16.94 5.19 -11.59
CA PHE A 418 17.97 5.35 -12.60
C PHE A 418 19.09 6.27 -12.10
N SER A 419 20.32 5.95 -12.50
CA SER A 419 21.45 6.88 -12.32
C SER A 419 21.26 8.15 -13.16
N PRO A 420 21.88 9.28 -12.79
CA PRO A 420 21.76 10.54 -13.53
C PRO A 420 22.17 10.44 -15.01
N ASP A 421 23.09 9.52 -15.35
CA ASP A 421 23.51 9.26 -16.73
C ASP A 421 22.67 8.20 -17.45
N GLY A 422 21.70 7.57 -16.76
CA GLY A 422 20.77 6.58 -17.28
C GLY A 422 21.39 5.20 -17.56
N LYS A 423 22.65 4.94 -17.18
CA LYS A 423 23.33 3.68 -17.49
C LYS A 423 23.15 2.61 -16.43
N GLU A 424 22.76 3.00 -15.23
CA GLU A 424 22.62 2.13 -14.10
C GLU A 424 21.25 2.30 -13.44
N LEU A 425 20.82 1.25 -12.75
CA LEU A 425 19.59 1.23 -11.95
C LEU A 425 19.93 0.80 -10.53
N ALA A 426 19.76 1.70 -9.58
CA ALA A 426 19.80 1.35 -8.16
C ALA A 426 18.46 0.75 -7.73
N PHE A 427 18.47 -0.13 -6.74
CA PHE A 427 17.27 -0.77 -6.19
C PHE A 427 17.55 -1.32 -4.79
N ILE A 428 16.50 -1.58 -4.04
CA ILE A 428 16.58 -2.26 -2.76
C ILE A 428 16.32 -3.75 -2.95
N GLU A 429 17.23 -4.59 -2.44
CA GLU A 429 17.11 -6.03 -2.43
C GLU A 429 16.79 -6.53 -1.02
N ASP A 430 15.82 -7.48 -0.92
CA ASP A 430 15.33 -8.07 0.33
C ASP A 430 14.99 -7.02 1.41
N ARG A 431 14.57 -5.84 0.99
CA ARG A 431 14.16 -4.68 1.82
C ARG A 431 15.26 -3.99 2.61
N ILE A 432 16.49 -4.47 2.58
CA ILE A 432 17.58 -4.01 3.46
C ILE A 432 18.88 -3.68 2.75
N ARG A 433 19.09 -4.11 1.51
CA ARG A 433 20.34 -3.90 0.78
C ARG A 433 20.17 -2.96 -0.40
N LEU A 434 20.95 -1.91 -0.45
CA LEU A 434 21.06 -1.07 -1.65
C LEU A 434 21.99 -1.75 -2.65
N MET A 435 21.50 -1.96 -3.85
CA MET A 435 22.18 -2.61 -4.96
C MET A 435 22.15 -1.73 -6.20
N VAL A 436 23.08 -1.93 -7.12
CA VAL A 436 23.12 -1.23 -8.40
C VAL A 436 23.31 -2.23 -9.54
N LEU A 437 22.45 -2.18 -10.54
CA LEU A 437 22.51 -2.93 -11.79
C LEU A 437 23.09 -2.04 -12.89
N ASN A 438 24.15 -2.47 -13.55
CA ASN A 438 24.56 -1.89 -14.82
C ASN A 438 23.65 -2.43 -15.94
N LEU A 439 22.93 -1.55 -16.62
CA LEU A 439 21.88 -1.93 -17.58
C LEU A 439 22.42 -2.57 -18.87
N GLU A 440 23.65 -2.25 -19.25
CA GLU A 440 24.31 -2.81 -20.42
C GLU A 440 24.91 -4.19 -20.13
N THR A 441 25.76 -4.27 -19.08
CA THR A 441 26.49 -5.50 -18.75
C THR A 441 25.69 -6.49 -17.93
N LYS A 442 24.54 -6.08 -17.40
CA LYS A 442 23.68 -6.82 -16.45
C LYS A 442 24.39 -7.25 -15.16
N LYS A 443 25.52 -6.63 -14.84
CA LYS A 443 26.24 -6.89 -13.59
C LYS A 443 25.62 -6.11 -12.45
N VAL A 444 25.47 -6.78 -11.31
CA VAL A 444 24.95 -6.20 -10.06
C VAL A 444 26.12 -6.00 -9.09
N ARG A 445 26.18 -4.85 -8.44
CA ARG A 445 27.08 -4.58 -7.33
C ARG A 445 26.29 -4.19 -6.07
N GLN A 446 26.82 -4.57 -4.93
CA GLN A 446 26.25 -4.26 -3.63
C GLN A 446 26.83 -2.94 -3.10
N ILE A 447 25.95 -2.06 -2.61
CA ILE A 447 26.34 -0.78 -2.00
C ILE A 447 26.32 -0.89 -0.47
N THR A 448 25.24 -1.44 0.12
CA THR A 448 25.14 -1.68 1.56
C THR A 448 24.94 -3.17 1.84
N ASP A 449 25.42 -3.65 2.98
CA ASP A 449 25.35 -5.07 3.36
C ASP A 449 24.05 -5.48 4.05
N GLY A 450 23.15 -4.52 4.31
CA GLY A 450 21.90 -4.73 5.00
C GLY A 450 21.97 -4.74 6.53
N SER A 451 23.17 -4.55 7.12
CA SER A 451 23.33 -4.51 8.58
C SER A 451 22.84 -3.21 9.23
N THR A 452 22.57 -2.20 8.41
CA THR A 452 22.21 -0.84 8.82
C THR A 452 20.74 -0.50 8.61
N TRP A 453 19.91 -1.48 8.31
CA TRP A 453 18.48 -1.30 8.17
C TRP A 453 17.71 -2.55 8.64
N TYR A 454 16.46 -2.37 9.03
CA TYR A 454 15.56 -3.44 9.39
C TYR A 454 14.33 -3.46 8.46
N SER A 455 13.74 -4.62 8.22
CA SER A 455 12.80 -4.84 7.12
C SER A 455 11.32 -4.53 7.42
N THR A 456 11.01 -3.76 8.47
CA THR A 456 9.61 -3.55 8.89
C THR A 456 8.81 -2.66 7.96
N GLY A 457 9.44 -1.72 7.26
CA GLY A 457 8.77 -0.73 6.40
C GLY A 457 8.83 -1.01 4.90
N GLY A 458 9.43 -2.12 4.49
CA GLY A 458 9.54 -2.45 3.06
C GLY A 458 10.75 -1.87 2.33
N GLY A 459 11.51 -0.99 2.93
CA GLY A 459 12.69 -0.36 2.35
C GLY A 459 13.05 0.92 3.08
N PHE A 460 14.05 1.62 2.60
CA PHE A 460 14.52 2.91 3.10
C PHE A 460 14.66 3.90 1.94
N ASP A 461 14.59 5.18 2.24
CA ASP A 461 14.77 6.22 1.24
C ASP A 461 16.25 6.42 0.89
N TYR A 462 16.53 6.58 -0.38
CA TYR A 462 17.85 6.86 -0.90
C TYR A 462 17.77 7.70 -2.18
N ALA A 463 18.83 8.41 -2.51
CA ALA A 463 18.94 9.18 -3.74
C ALA A 463 20.38 9.21 -4.28
N TRP A 464 20.51 9.19 -5.61
CA TRP A 464 21.76 9.42 -6.29
C TRP A 464 22.24 10.86 -6.14
N SER A 465 23.57 11.06 -6.00
CA SER A 465 24.16 12.37 -6.24
C SER A 465 24.04 12.78 -7.72
N PRO A 466 23.97 14.07 -8.04
CA PRO A 466 23.88 14.52 -9.42
C PRO A 466 25.03 14.05 -10.33
N ASP A 467 26.21 13.80 -9.77
CA ASP A 467 27.40 13.28 -10.49
C ASP A 467 27.45 11.75 -10.55
N GLY A 468 26.46 11.05 -9.95
CA GLY A 468 26.36 9.59 -9.93
C GLY A 468 27.40 8.86 -9.09
N LYS A 469 28.19 9.57 -8.26
CA LYS A 469 29.30 8.96 -7.49
C LYS A 469 28.93 8.58 -6.08
N TRP A 470 27.82 9.09 -5.55
CA TRP A 470 27.39 8.92 -4.18
C TRP A 470 25.91 8.61 -4.09
N PHE A 471 25.52 7.98 -2.98
CA PHE A 471 24.16 7.93 -2.51
C PHE A 471 24.04 8.66 -1.18
N THR A 472 22.96 9.41 -1.01
CA THR A 472 22.44 9.71 0.32
C THR A 472 21.33 8.73 0.64
N LEU A 473 21.22 8.30 1.89
CA LEU A 473 20.25 7.29 2.30
C LEU A 473 19.87 7.42 3.78
N GLU A 474 18.70 6.88 4.10
CA GLU A 474 18.33 6.57 5.47
C GLU A 474 19.05 5.32 5.96
N PHE A 475 19.53 5.34 7.19
CA PHE A 475 20.09 4.14 7.81
C PHE A 475 19.96 4.20 9.32
N THR A 476 19.91 3.05 9.98
CA THR A 476 19.93 2.98 11.44
C THR A 476 21.37 3.06 11.93
N GLY A 477 21.80 4.29 12.18
CA GLY A 477 23.09 4.56 12.81
C GLY A 477 23.09 4.10 14.27
N ASN A 478 24.26 3.72 14.80
CA ASN A 478 24.41 3.34 16.21
C ASN A 478 23.48 2.22 16.70
N LYS A 479 22.85 1.46 15.81
CA LYS A 479 21.87 0.40 16.13
C LYS A 479 20.70 0.88 17.01
N HIS A 480 20.28 2.11 16.85
CA HIS A 480 19.24 2.77 17.64
C HIS A 480 17.91 2.75 16.90
N ASP A 481 17.36 1.58 16.74
CA ASP A 481 16.00 1.40 16.20
C ASP A 481 14.94 2.01 17.17
N PRO A 482 13.96 2.80 16.70
CA PRO A 482 13.57 3.08 15.30
C PRO A 482 14.19 4.37 14.70
N TYR A 483 15.18 4.95 15.33
CA TYR A 483 15.72 6.24 14.95
C TYR A 483 16.68 6.10 13.76
N SER A 484 16.30 6.69 12.63
CA SER A 484 17.10 6.74 11.41
C SER A 484 17.98 7.99 11.38
N ASP A 485 19.17 7.83 10.88
CA ASP A 485 20.11 8.89 10.52
C ASP A 485 20.18 9.04 8.99
N ILE A 486 20.71 10.17 8.53
CA ILE A 486 21.04 10.41 7.13
C ILE A 486 22.50 10.06 6.89
N GLY A 487 22.73 9.20 5.92
CA GLY A 487 24.05 8.73 5.52
C GLY A 487 24.47 9.15 4.13
N LEU A 488 25.78 9.13 3.91
CA LEU A 488 26.42 9.28 2.60
C LEU A 488 27.29 8.06 2.34
N VAL A 489 27.13 7.40 1.17
CA VAL A 489 27.91 6.23 0.79
C VAL A 489 28.35 6.30 -0.67
N SER A 490 29.53 5.78 -0.97
CA SER A 490 30.05 5.73 -2.34
C SER A 490 29.21 4.82 -3.24
N ALA A 491 28.88 5.27 -4.45
CA ALA A 491 28.16 4.48 -5.44
C ALA A 491 28.99 3.30 -6.00
N GLU A 492 30.28 3.23 -5.73
CA GLU A 492 31.11 2.07 -6.06
C GLU A 492 30.91 0.89 -5.09
N GLY A 493 30.31 1.14 -3.91
CA GLY A 493 30.17 0.15 -2.85
C GLY A 493 31.45 -0.13 -2.08
N GLY A 494 31.37 -1.05 -1.11
CA GLY A 494 32.53 -1.52 -0.35
C GLY A 494 33.13 -0.51 0.62
N LYS A 495 32.43 0.58 0.96
CA LYS A 495 32.82 1.61 1.92
C LYS A 495 31.77 1.77 3.00
N ASP A 496 32.21 2.21 4.17
CA ASP A 496 31.31 2.52 5.29
C ASP A 496 30.41 3.72 4.98
N ILE A 497 29.21 3.71 5.57
CA ILE A 497 28.29 4.83 5.50
C ILE A 497 28.82 5.96 6.42
N ILE A 498 28.97 7.14 5.85
CA ILE A 498 29.33 8.36 6.60
C ILE A 498 28.03 8.89 7.21
N ASN A 499 27.92 8.86 8.54
CA ASN A 499 26.77 9.42 9.25
C ASN A 499 26.83 10.96 9.26
N LEU A 500 25.83 11.60 8.65
CA LEU A 500 25.78 13.06 8.54
C LEU A 500 24.99 13.73 9.67
N THR A 501 24.01 13.06 10.24
CA THR A 501 23.15 13.63 11.28
C THR A 501 23.57 13.23 12.67
N ASN A 502 23.96 11.98 12.87
CA ASN A 502 24.39 11.41 14.15
C ASN A 502 23.50 11.90 15.32
N SER A 503 22.20 11.78 15.14
CA SER A 503 21.19 12.31 16.06
C SER A 503 20.39 11.19 16.71
N GLY A 504 19.72 11.48 17.82
CA GLY A 504 18.77 10.56 18.46
C GLY A 504 17.33 10.82 18.05
N TYR A 505 17.11 11.39 16.86
CA TYR A 505 15.79 11.72 16.30
C TYR A 505 15.62 11.05 14.96
N MET A 506 14.37 10.75 14.58
CA MET A 506 14.08 10.23 13.25
C MET A 506 14.41 11.29 12.21
N SER A 507 15.21 10.91 11.22
CA SER A 507 15.57 11.74 10.07
C SER A 507 15.35 10.94 8.80
N GLY A 508 14.70 11.52 7.78
CA GLY A 508 14.28 10.81 6.60
C GLY A 508 14.20 11.65 5.33
N TYR A 509 13.84 11.00 4.22
CA TYR A 509 13.64 11.62 2.91
C TYR A 509 14.85 12.42 2.41
N PRO A 510 16.07 11.86 2.41
CA PRO A 510 17.26 12.59 2.01
C PRO A 510 17.32 12.78 0.49
N HIS A 511 17.57 14.02 0.06
CA HIS A 511 17.78 14.38 -1.34
C HIS A 511 18.96 15.32 -1.49
N PHE A 512 19.74 15.15 -2.55
CA PHE A 512 20.76 16.13 -2.89
C PHE A 512 20.13 17.45 -3.32
N ALA A 513 20.70 18.54 -2.85
CA ALA A 513 20.30 19.92 -3.13
C ALA A 513 21.52 20.76 -3.52
N LEU A 514 21.28 21.97 -4.03
CA LEU A 514 22.32 22.93 -4.40
C LEU A 514 23.40 22.31 -5.30
N ASP A 515 22.98 21.68 -6.39
CA ASP A 515 23.85 20.99 -7.37
C ASP A 515 24.77 19.94 -6.73
N GLY A 516 24.27 19.22 -5.71
CA GLY A 516 25.00 18.18 -4.99
C GLY A 516 25.90 18.68 -3.85
N ASN A 517 25.81 19.97 -3.50
CA ASN A 517 26.62 20.55 -2.43
C ASN A 517 25.96 20.51 -1.04
N ALA A 518 24.70 20.12 -0.98
CA ALA A 518 23.96 19.95 0.27
C ALA A 518 23.01 18.75 0.16
N ILE A 519 22.55 18.27 1.31
CA ILE A 519 21.48 17.27 1.41
C ILE A 519 20.33 17.91 2.18
N LEU A 520 19.16 17.93 1.55
CA LEU A 520 17.88 18.28 2.15
C LEU A 520 17.27 17.01 2.74
N PHE A 521 16.79 17.09 3.97
CA PHE A 521 16.14 15.97 4.65
C PHE A 521 15.11 16.46 5.66
N THR A 522 14.25 15.58 6.13
CA THR A 522 13.31 15.87 7.22
C THR A 522 13.82 15.30 8.54
N THR A 523 13.44 15.93 9.65
CA THR A 523 13.80 15.46 10.99
C THR A 523 12.75 15.84 12.02
N GLU A 524 12.55 14.99 13.00
CA GLU A 524 11.68 15.25 14.15
C GLU A 524 12.33 16.07 15.27
N ARG A 525 13.53 16.55 15.06
CA ARG A 525 14.37 17.13 16.13
C ARG A 525 13.75 18.36 16.80
N TYR A 526 13.13 19.25 16.04
CA TYR A 526 12.61 20.53 16.51
C TYR A 526 11.09 20.64 16.45
N GLY A 527 10.42 19.69 15.81
CA GLY A 527 8.98 19.69 15.65
C GLY A 527 8.21 19.41 16.95
N MET A 528 6.94 19.78 16.97
CA MET A 528 6.06 19.49 18.10
C MET A 528 5.87 17.97 18.23
N ARG A 529 6.15 17.43 19.39
CA ARG A 529 6.05 16.00 19.65
C ARG A 529 4.59 15.55 19.70
N ALA A 530 4.33 14.42 19.06
CA ALA A 530 3.06 13.75 19.17
C ALA A 530 2.85 13.15 20.58
N HIS A 531 1.60 12.98 20.95
CA HIS A 531 1.24 12.24 22.16
C HIS A 531 1.70 10.77 22.04
N ALA A 532 2.00 10.13 23.15
CA ALA A 532 2.46 8.74 23.22
C ALA A 532 3.88 8.46 22.72
N SER A 533 4.76 9.45 22.70
CA SER A 533 6.21 9.33 22.43
C SER A 533 6.65 8.82 21.04
N TRP A 534 5.75 8.68 20.12
CA TRP A 534 6.05 8.30 18.73
C TRP A 534 5.80 9.47 17.78
N GLY A 535 6.87 9.86 17.10
CA GLY A 535 6.81 10.89 16.09
C GLY A 535 6.68 12.31 16.63
N SER A 536 6.98 13.24 15.77
CA SER A 536 6.72 14.66 15.91
C SER A 536 6.44 15.27 14.55
N LEU A 537 6.07 16.54 14.51
CA LEU A 537 6.05 17.26 13.24
C LEU A 537 7.48 17.34 12.70
N ASN A 538 7.64 17.08 11.42
CA ASN A 538 8.94 17.11 10.77
C ASN A 538 9.29 18.53 10.34
N ASP A 539 10.56 18.90 10.57
CA ASP A 539 11.19 20.08 10.00
C ASP A 539 12.05 19.69 8.80
N ALA A 540 12.16 20.58 7.82
CA ALA A 540 13.10 20.44 6.71
C ALA A 540 14.45 21.04 7.09
N MET A 541 15.54 20.28 6.90
CA MET A 541 16.90 20.71 7.22
C MET A 541 17.85 20.49 6.06
N LEU A 542 18.92 21.28 6.03
CA LEU A 542 20.04 21.17 5.08
C LEU A 542 21.33 20.83 5.82
N VAL A 543 22.02 19.80 5.35
CA VAL A 543 23.43 19.56 5.66
C VAL A 543 24.26 19.97 4.47
N PHE A 544 25.17 20.94 4.67
CA PHE A 544 26.10 21.37 3.63
C PHE A 544 27.33 20.45 3.60
N LEU A 545 27.71 20.02 2.42
CA LEU A 545 28.84 19.10 2.23
C LEU A 545 30.17 19.83 2.11
N ASN A 546 30.15 21.16 1.95
CA ASN A 546 31.35 22.01 1.93
C ASN A 546 31.04 23.43 2.43
N GLN A 547 32.06 24.12 2.91
CA GLN A 547 31.97 25.45 3.51
C GLN A 547 31.58 26.52 2.47
N ASP A 548 32.04 26.43 1.24
CA ASP A 548 31.75 27.43 0.19
C ASP A 548 30.26 27.46 -0.15
N ALA A 549 29.63 26.30 -0.20
CA ALA A 549 28.18 26.18 -0.40
C ALA A 549 27.39 26.81 0.75
N TYR A 550 27.82 26.60 2.00
CA TYR A 550 27.22 27.22 3.18
C TYR A 550 27.39 28.74 3.14
N ASP A 551 28.58 29.24 2.88
CA ASP A 551 28.87 30.67 2.83
C ASP A 551 28.05 31.36 1.73
N LYS A 552 27.92 30.70 0.57
CA LYS A 552 27.10 31.18 -0.55
C LYS A 552 25.61 31.21 -0.20
N TYR A 553 25.13 30.22 0.50
CA TYR A 553 23.73 30.16 0.96
C TYR A 553 23.39 31.25 1.99
N CYS A 554 24.34 31.61 2.83
CA CYS A 554 24.17 32.64 3.86
C CYS A 554 24.29 34.09 3.36
N LEU A 555 24.60 34.32 2.07
CA LEU A 555 24.66 35.65 1.47
C LEU A 555 23.28 36.34 1.50
N SER A 556 23.32 37.67 1.65
CA SER A 556 22.12 38.47 1.34
C SER A 556 21.73 38.29 -0.13
N LYS A 557 20.48 38.59 -0.47
CA LYS A 557 20.04 38.54 -1.87
C LYS A 557 20.91 39.39 -2.78
N GLU A 558 21.29 40.60 -2.33
CA GLU A 558 22.12 41.54 -3.08
C GLU A 558 23.52 40.97 -3.31
N ASP A 559 24.18 40.44 -2.25
CA ASP A 559 25.51 39.85 -2.34
C ASP A 559 25.53 38.59 -3.21
N TYR A 560 24.45 37.80 -3.16
CA TYR A 560 24.29 36.61 -4.00
C TYR A 560 24.20 36.99 -5.49
N GLU A 561 23.38 38.00 -5.84
CA GLU A 561 23.27 38.44 -7.23
C GLU A 561 24.59 39.04 -7.74
N LEU A 562 25.27 39.84 -6.93
CA LEU A 562 26.59 40.37 -7.25
C LEU A 562 27.62 39.27 -7.49
N ARG A 563 27.68 38.26 -6.61
CA ARG A 563 28.59 37.11 -6.79
C ARG A 563 28.23 36.34 -8.08
N LYS A 564 26.98 36.16 -8.39
CA LYS A 564 26.53 35.50 -9.62
C LYS A 564 26.92 36.25 -10.88
N GLU A 565 26.87 37.59 -10.85
CA GLU A 565 27.36 38.41 -11.96
C GLU A 565 28.89 38.27 -12.14
N LEU A 566 29.65 38.33 -11.07
CA LEU A 566 31.10 38.13 -11.08
C LEU A 566 31.47 36.75 -11.63
N GLU A 567 30.80 35.68 -11.20
CA GLU A 567 31.01 34.32 -11.71
C GLU A 567 30.71 34.21 -13.22
N LYS A 568 29.68 34.94 -13.73
CA LYS A 568 29.38 34.98 -15.17
C LYS A 568 30.45 35.73 -15.96
N GLU A 569 31.00 36.81 -15.42
CA GLU A 569 32.08 37.55 -16.06
C GLU A 569 33.40 36.76 -16.10
N GLN A 570 33.73 36.05 -15.01
CA GLN A 570 34.88 35.16 -14.95
C GLN A 570 34.75 34.00 -15.96
N LYS A 571 33.58 33.38 -16.11
CA LYS A 571 33.33 32.36 -17.13
C LYS A 571 33.42 32.89 -18.56
N LYS A 572 33.03 34.15 -18.80
CA LYS A 572 33.16 34.81 -20.10
C LYS A 572 34.62 35.15 -20.43
N SER A 573 35.41 35.53 -19.43
CA SER A 573 36.84 35.81 -19.59
C SER A 573 37.70 34.56 -19.73
N ALA A 574 37.38 33.48 -18.98
CA ALA A 574 38.05 32.19 -19.10
C ALA A 574 37.82 31.49 -20.45
N GLY A 575 36.71 31.82 -21.16
CA GLY A 575 36.45 31.35 -22.54
C GLY A 575 37.16 32.15 -23.62
N LYS A 576 37.94 33.17 -23.30
CA LYS A 576 38.65 34.06 -24.25
C LYS A 576 40.16 34.01 -24.22
N ASP A 577 40.78 33.43 -23.19
CA ASP A 577 42.25 33.42 -23.05
C ASP A 577 42.78 32.03 -22.64
N THR A 578 43.42 31.38 -23.60
CA THR A 578 44.58 30.51 -23.35
C THR A 578 45.74 31.42 -22.93
N LEU A 579 46.33 31.20 -21.73
CA LEU A 579 47.55 31.78 -21.15
C LEU A 579 47.42 33.13 -20.37
N SER A 580 47.32 33.03 -19.07
CA SER A 580 48.38 33.54 -18.14
C SER A 580 48.00 33.25 -16.68
N LEU A 581 48.94 32.62 -15.99
CA LEU A 581 49.00 32.49 -14.53
C LEU A 581 49.07 33.87 -13.88
N ILE A 582 48.13 34.24 -13.06
CA ILE A 582 48.28 35.32 -12.09
C ILE A 582 48.01 34.74 -10.71
N HIS A 583 49.08 34.70 -9.89
CA HIS A 583 49.00 34.53 -8.44
C HIS A 583 48.23 35.70 -7.83
N ILE A 584 47.14 35.41 -7.12
CA ILE A 584 46.51 36.37 -6.21
C ILE A 584 46.87 35.95 -4.78
N SER A 585 47.62 36.82 -4.10
CA SER A 585 47.95 36.73 -2.69
C SER A 585 46.72 36.90 -1.79
N GLU A 586 46.70 36.16 -0.68
CA GLU A 586 45.68 36.19 0.35
C GLU A 586 45.42 37.63 0.88
N PRO A 587 44.14 37.97 1.16
CA PRO A 587 43.85 39.22 1.87
C PRO A 587 44.10 39.02 3.38
N THR A 588 44.95 39.87 3.91
CA THR A 588 45.19 40.05 5.35
C THR A 588 43.92 40.51 6.06
N ARG A 589 43.55 39.83 7.12
CA ARG A 589 42.47 40.23 8.04
C ARG A 589 42.81 41.53 8.75
N PRO A 590 41.91 42.52 8.87
CA PRO A 590 41.98 43.53 9.90
C PRO A 590 41.36 43.00 11.22
N TYR A 591 41.91 43.43 12.31
CA TYR A 591 41.59 43.11 13.70
C TYR A 591 40.15 43.45 14.11
#